data_3d708e116b382bd3eb34a05fe51ddd98
#
_entry.id   3d708e116b382bd3eb34a05fe51ddd98
#
_cell.length_a   1.000
_cell.length_b   1.000
_cell.length_c   1.000
_cell.angle_alpha   90.00
_cell.angle_beta   90.00
_cell.angle_gamma   90.00
#
_symmetry.space_group_name_H-M   'P 1'
#
loop_
_entity.id
_entity.type
_entity.pdbx_description
1 polymer ?
#
loop_
_entity_poly.entity_id
_entity_poly.type
_entity_poly.pdbx_seq_one_letter_code
_entity_poly.pdbx_strand_id
1 'polypeptide(L)'
;MIEIKQIATVEELYRAKGARTGNIFVDGVVEFLQHVPSCEASDCAKYLKVDQRTLTSVIRIFLGKSLKEVILQWRLMQTIDLLDDPQIPFESIALRCGYRSVKQLEASMKKYYGTTMETYRSGKVRRNSNYDINKSAQSRQEILQAAKNLKNRAKE
;
A
#
# COMPACT_ATOMS: atom_id res chain seq x y z
N MET A 1 12.93 7.23 -29.64
CA MET A 1 13.21 7.41 -28.22
C MET A 1 12.32 6.53 -27.38
N ILE A 2 12.88 5.87 -26.42
CA ILE A 2 12.09 5.02 -25.56
C ILE A 2 11.48 5.88 -24.48
N GLU A 3 10.17 5.83 -24.39
CA GLU A 3 9.48 6.55 -23.36
C GLU A 3 9.44 5.68 -22.12
N ILE A 4 9.93 6.22 -21.01
CA ILE A 4 9.91 5.51 -19.75
C ILE A 4 8.56 5.74 -19.10
N LYS A 5 7.78 4.68 -19.01
CA LYS A 5 6.46 4.77 -18.40
C LYS A 5 6.43 4.00 -17.11
N GLN A 6 5.51 4.42 -16.26
CA GLN A 6 5.22 3.68 -15.07
C GLN A 6 4.71 2.30 -15.48
N ILE A 7 5.34 1.25 -15.00
CA ILE A 7 5.00 -0.11 -15.42
C ILE A 7 3.89 -0.74 -14.60
N ALA A 8 3.67 -0.24 -13.40
CA ALA A 8 2.67 -0.81 -12.51
C ALA A 8 2.32 0.19 -11.43
N THR A 9 1.23 -0.09 -10.72
CA THR A 9 0.90 0.66 -9.52
C THR A 9 1.20 -0.23 -8.32
N VAL A 10 1.33 0.40 -7.15
CA VAL A 10 1.55 -0.34 -5.92
C VAL A 10 0.39 -1.30 -5.66
N GLU A 11 -0.84 -0.86 -5.95
CA GLU A 11 -2.00 -1.72 -5.77
C GLU A 11 -1.93 -2.95 -6.65
N GLU A 12 -1.55 -2.78 -7.92
CA GLU A 12 -1.41 -3.92 -8.83
C GLU A 12 -0.39 -4.92 -8.30
N LEU A 13 0.74 -4.43 -7.81
CA LEU A 13 1.77 -5.31 -7.29
C LEU A 13 1.31 -6.02 -6.03
N TYR A 14 0.60 -5.31 -5.17
CA TYR A 14 0.09 -5.89 -3.94
C TYR A 14 -0.93 -7.00 -4.25
N ARG A 15 -1.82 -6.76 -5.18
CA ARG A 15 -2.87 -7.74 -5.55
C ARG A 15 -2.34 -8.92 -6.34
N ALA A 16 -1.22 -8.72 -7.03
CA ALA A 16 -0.63 -9.78 -7.84
C ALA A 16 0.06 -10.87 -7.02
N LYS A 17 0.31 -10.59 -5.75
CA LYS A 17 0.83 -11.58 -4.80
C LYS A 17 2.05 -12.34 -5.30
N GLY A 18 3.08 -11.60 -5.66
CA GLY A 18 4.33 -12.21 -6.04
C GLY A 18 4.58 -12.37 -7.52
N ALA A 19 3.63 -11.97 -8.35
CA ALA A 19 3.89 -11.93 -9.77
C ALA A 19 5.01 -10.94 -10.06
N ARG A 20 5.88 -11.28 -11.00
CA ARG A 20 7.05 -10.46 -11.27
C ARG A 20 6.81 -9.49 -12.40
N THR A 21 7.38 -8.29 -12.27
CA THR A 21 7.29 -7.27 -13.30
C THR A 21 8.39 -7.42 -14.35
N GLY A 22 9.44 -8.15 -14.00
CA GLY A 22 10.63 -8.22 -14.85
C GLY A 22 11.70 -7.23 -14.46
N ASN A 23 11.38 -6.27 -13.58
CA ASN A 23 12.37 -5.34 -13.06
C ASN A 23 12.88 -5.86 -11.73
N ILE A 24 14.17 -6.16 -11.66
CA ILE A 24 14.73 -6.82 -10.46
C ILE A 24 14.61 -5.96 -9.20
N PHE A 25 14.66 -4.64 -9.33
CA PHE A 25 14.56 -3.77 -8.16
C PHE A 25 13.13 -3.70 -7.66
N VAL A 26 12.16 -3.55 -8.54
CA VAL A 26 10.76 -3.54 -8.18
C VAL A 26 10.38 -4.89 -7.56
N ASP A 27 10.75 -5.97 -8.22
CA ASP A 27 10.44 -7.32 -7.74
C ASP A 27 11.09 -7.60 -6.39
N GLY A 28 12.33 -7.13 -6.21
CA GLY A 28 13.04 -7.29 -4.96
C GLY A 28 12.40 -6.51 -3.82
N VAL A 29 11.93 -5.29 -4.08
CA VAL A 29 11.24 -4.50 -3.06
C VAL A 29 9.93 -5.18 -2.66
N VAL A 30 9.17 -5.65 -3.64
CA VAL A 30 7.91 -6.34 -3.37
C VAL A 30 8.14 -7.60 -2.54
N GLU A 31 9.13 -8.39 -2.91
CA GLU A 31 9.47 -9.59 -2.17
C GLU A 31 9.83 -9.27 -0.72
N PHE A 32 10.65 -8.23 -0.54
CA PHE A 32 11.06 -7.85 0.80
C PHE A 32 9.87 -7.35 1.63
N LEU A 33 8.98 -6.56 1.03
CA LEU A 33 7.79 -6.06 1.72
C LEU A 33 6.84 -7.19 2.12
N GLN A 34 6.76 -8.23 1.31
CA GLN A 34 5.92 -9.38 1.64
C GLN A 34 6.44 -10.11 2.88
N HIS A 35 7.75 -10.14 3.08
CA HIS A 35 8.35 -10.85 4.19
C HIS A 35 8.63 -9.98 5.41
N VAL A 36 8.92 -8.71 5.21
CA VAL A 36 9.29 -7.80 6.29
C VAL A 36 8.50 -6.50 6.14
N PRO A 37 7.21 -6.49 6.47
CA PRO A 37 6.40 -5.28 6.29
C PRO A 37 6.82 -4.10 7.17
N SER A 38 7.62 -4.37 8.21
CA SER A 38 8.12 -3.30 9.07
C SER A 38 9.39 -2.65 8.52
N CYS A 39 9.87 -3.09 7.36
CA CYS A 39 11.09 -2.53 6.79
C CYS A 39 10.94 -1.07 6.41
N GLU A 40 12.07 -0.40 6.33
CA GLU A 40 12.12 0.97 5.87
C GLU A 40 12.89 1.02 4.55
N ALA A 41 12.93 2.20 3.94
CA ALA A 41 13.62 2.36 2.65
C ALA A 41 15.09 1.93 2.74
N SER A 42 15.75 2.27 3.84
CA SER A 42 17.15 1.88 4.03
C SER A 42 17.32 0.36 4.08
N ASP A 43 16.36 -0.33 4.66
CA ASP A 43 16.42 -1.79 4.75
C ASP A 43 16.26 -2.44 3.38
N CYS A 44 15.39 -1.90 2.55
CA CYS A 44 15.22 -2.37 1.18
C CYS A 44 16.52 -2.21 0.40
N ALA A 45 17.15 -1.06 0.54
CA ALA A 45 18.41 -0.79 -0.16
C ALA A 45 19.50 -1.78 0.28
N LYS A 46 19.58 -2.05 1.56
CA LYS A 46 20.55 -3.02 2.08
C LYS A 46 20.25 -4.42 1.57
N TYR A 47 18.99 -4.81 1.55
CA TYR A 47 18.59 -6.11 1.05
C TYR A 47 18.98 -6.29 -0.40
N LEU A 48 18.80 -5.26 -1.22
CA LEU A 48 19.11 -5.33 -2.63
C LEU A 48 20.56 -4.94 -2.93
N LYS A 49 21.31 -4.56 -1.90
CA LYS A 49 22.72 -4.19 -2.04
C LYS A 49 22.94 -3.04 -3.01
N VAL A 50 22.08 -2.05 -2.91
CA VAL A 50 22.19 -0.85 -3.74
C VAL A 50 22.07 0.37 -2.84
N ASP A 51 22.48 1.53 -3.38
CA ASP A 51 22.35 2.78 -2.68
C ASP A 51 20.85 3.15 -2.59
N GLN A 52 20.44 3.67 -1.45
CA GLN A 52 19.02 4.01 -1.23
C GLN A 52 18.52 5.05 -2.23
N ARG A 53 19.36 6.02 -2.55
CA ARG A 53 18.98 7.07 -3.50
C ARG A 53 18.75 6.48 -4.89
N THR A 54 19.63 5.57 -5.30
CA THR A 54 19.49 4.89 -6.58
C THR A 54 18.22 4.06 -6.62
N LEU A 55 17.97 3.29 -5.55
CA LEU A 55 16.78 2.47 -5.47
C LEU A 55 15.52 3.32 -5.52
N THR A 56 15.50 4.42 -4.77
CA THR A 56 14.36 5.34 -4.79
C THR A 56 14.11 5.88 -6.20
N SER A 57 15.17 6.22 -6.92
CA SER A 57 15.03 6.74 -8.28
C SER A 57 14.43 5.70 -9.21
N VAL A 58 14.89 4.46 -9.12
CA VAL A 58 14.35 3.37 -9.94
C VAL A 58 12.89 3.15 -9.64
N ILE A 59 12.55 3.08 -8.34
CA ILE A 59 11.17 2.86 -7.92
C ILE A 59 10.27 4.00 -8.41
N ARG A 60 10.75 5.24 -8.34
CA ARG A 60 9.97 6.38 -8.80
C ARG A 60 9.70 6.31 -10.30
N ILE A 61 10.67 5.86 -11.07
CA ILE A 61 10.50 5.72 -12.52
C ILE A 61 9.43 4.67 -12.84
N PHE A 62 9.51 3.52 -12.19
CA PHE A 62 8.64 2.41 -12.55
C PHE A 62 7.29 2.39 -11.83
N LEU A 63 7.21 2.97 -10.65
CA LEU A 63 5.97 2.96 -9.86
C LEU A 63 5.37 4.35 -9.67
N GLY A 64 6.07 5.40 -10.06
CA GLY A 64 5.55 6.76 -9.96
C GLY A 64 5.56 7.34 -8.56
N LYS A 65 6.17 6.67 -7.59
CA LYS A 65 6.19 7.08 -6.20
C LYS A 65 7.55 6.85 -5.59
N SER A 66 7.87 7.59 -4.53
CA SER A 66 9.10 7.35 -3.79
C SER A 66 9.02 6.00 -3.08
N LEU A 67 10.16 5.46 -2.73
CA LEU A 67 10.22 4.18 -2.02
C LEU A 67 9.46 4.26 -0.70
N LYS A 68 9.58 5.36 0.02
CA LYS A 68 8.85 5.55 1.28
C LYS A 68 7.34 5.51 1.07
N GLU A 69 6.87 6.14 0.00
CA GLU A 69 5.45 6.13 -0.33
C GLU A 69 4.98 4.73 -0.70
N VAL A 70 5.80 3.98 -1.42
CA VAL A 70 5.48 2.61 -1.78
C VAL A 70 5.32 1.75 -0.53
N ILE A 71 6.26 1.85 0.38
CA ILE A 71 6.22 1.09 1.64
C ILE A 71 4.96 1.44 2.44
N LEU A 72 4.68 2.72 2.57
CA LEU A 72 3.51 3.19 3.32
C LEU A 72 2.22 2.69 2.69
N GLN A 73 2.11 2.82 1.39
CA GLN A 73 0.91 2.37 0.69
C GLN A 73 0.72 0.87 0.82
N TRP A 74 1.82 0.11 0.77
CA TRP A 74 1.78 -1.33 0.96
C TRP A 74 1.21 -1.69 2.33
N ARG A 75 1.74 -1.04 3.38
CA ARG A 75 1.26 -1.28 4.74
C ARG A 75 -0.22 -0.95 4.89
N LEU A 76 -0.66 0.13 4.27
CA LEU A 76 -2.06 0.54 4.35
C LEU A 76 -2.98 -0.42 3.62
N MET A 77 -2.54 -0.97 2.51
CA MET A 77 -3.32 -1.98 1.80
C MET A 77 -3.47 -3.25 2.63
N GLN A 78 -2.39 -3.67 3.30
CA GLN A 78 -2.48 -4.80 4.21
C GLN A 78 -3.45 -4.49 5.35
N THR A 79 -3.42 -3.27 5.87
CA THR A 79 -4.32 -2.85 6.93
C THR A 79 -5.78 -2.98 6.48
N ILE A 80 -6.09 -2.49 5.30
CA ILE A 80 -7.45 -2.55 4.77
C ILE A 80 -7.89 -4.01 4.62
N ASP A 81 -7.04 -4.86 4.10
CA ASP A 81 -7.38 -6.27 3.94
C ASP A 81 -7.64 -6.96 5.29
N LEU A 82 -6.85 -6.64 6.30
CA LEU A 82 -7.04 -7.24 7.62
C LEU A 82 -8.26 -6.66 8.35
N LEU A 83 -8.61 -5.42 8.06
CA LEU A 83 -9.81 -4.82 8.64
C LEU A 83 -11.10 -5.47 8.13
N ASP A 84 -11.03 -6.16 7.00
CA ASP A 84 -12.19 -6.85 6.48
C ASP A 84 -12.64 -8.01 7.38
N ASP A 85 -11.74 -8.54 8.20
CA ASP A 85 -12.08 -9.59 9.13
C ASP A 85 -12.33 -8.96 10.50
N PRO A 86 -13.59 -8.92 10.96
CA PRO A 86 -13.91 -8.25 12.22
C PRO A 86 -13.34 -8.92 13.46
N GLN A 87 -12.82 -10.12 13.31
CA GLN A 87 -12.28 -10.84 14.46
C GLN A 87 -10.80 -10.54 14.71
N ILE A 88 -10.13 -9.91 13.80
CA ILE A 88 -8.72 -9.58 14.00
C ILE A 88 -8.62 -8.31 14.84
N PRO A 89 -7.99 -8.38 16.03
CA PRO A 89 -7.83 -7.19 16.87
C PRO A 89 -6.93 -6.16 16.20
N PHE A 90 -7.16 -4.89 16.52
CA PHE A 90 -6.38 -3.81 15.93
C PHE A 90 -4.89 -3.93 16.28
N GLU A 91 -4.57 -4.43 17.47
CA GLU A 91 -3.19 -4.64 17.87
C GLU A 91 -2.48 -5.64 16.96
N SER A 92 -3.19 -6.68 16.57
CA SER A 92 -2.64 -7.67 15.65
C SER A 92 -2.44 -7.09 14.26
N ILE A 93 -3.37 -6.25 13.82
CA ILE A 93 -3.25 -5.59 12.53
C ILE A 93 -2.01 -4.70 12.51
N ALA A 94 -1.84 -3.90 13.57
CA ALA A 94 -0.71 -3.00 13.65
C ALA A 94 0.61 -3.75 13.54
N LEU A 95 0.73 -4.85 14.29
CA LEU A 95 1.95 -5.64 14.27
C LEU A 95 2.20 -6.29 12.91
N ARG A 96 1.16 -6.87 12.33
CA ARG A 96 1.31 -7.55 11.04
C ARG A 96 1.66 -6.60 9.90
N CYS A 97 1.21 -5.35 10.01
CA CYS A 97 1.46 -4.35 8.97
C CYS A 97 2.73 -3.55 9.22
N GLY A 98 3.47 -3.87 10.27
CA GLY A 98 4.76 -3.23 10.51
C GLY A 98 4.71 -1.95 11.31
N TYR A 99 3.61 -1.69 12.00
CA TYR A 99 3.50 -0.52 12.86
C TYR A 99 3.90 -0.87 14.28
N ARG A 100 4.42 0.13 14.99
CA ARG A 100 4.87 -0.07 16.37
C ARG A 100 3.70 -0.13 17.35
N SER A 101 2.60 0.52 17.02
CA SER A 101 1.45 0.60 17.90
C SER A 101 0.19 0.86 17.10
N VAL A 102 -0.95 0.61 17.74
CA VAL A 102 -2.25 0.94 17.17
C VAL A 102 -2.34 2.45 16.93
N LYS A 103 -1.78 3.23 17.84
CA LYS A 103 -1.81 4.68 17.70
C LYS A 103 -1.09 5.15 16.44
N GLN A 104 0.03 4.55 16.12
CA GLN A 104 0.77 4.89 14.91
C GLN A 104 -0.03 4.51 13.67
N LEU A 105 -0.65 3.34 13.69
CA LEU A 105 -1.48 2.90 12.57
C LEU A 105 -2.69 3.81 12.40
N GLU A 106 -3.35 4.18 13.50
CA GLU A 106 -4.49 5.09 13.45
C GLU A 106 -4.10 6.43 12.84
N ALA A 107 -2.93 6.94 13.21
CA ALA A 107 -2.46 8.21 12.66
C ALA A 107 -2.27 8.10 11.13
N SER A 108 -1.74 6.99 10.66
CA SER A 108 -1.57 6.77 9.23
C SER A 108 -2.92 6.62 8.53
N MET A 109 -3.84 5.88 9.13
CA MET A 109 -5.18 5.72 8.56
C MET A 109 -5.86 7.08 8.43
N LYS A 110 -5.78 7.89 9.47
CA LYS A 110 -6.43 9.18 9.47
C LYS A 110 -5.79 10.11 8.43
N LYS A 111 -4.47 10.07 8.33
CA LYS A 111 -3.76 10.93 7.39
C LYS A 111 -4.04 10.57 5.93
N TYR A 112 -4.05 9.30 5.61
CA TYR A 112 -4.14 8.87 4.22
C TYR A 112 -5.52 8.43 3.78
N TYR A 113 -6.35 7.95 4.70
CA TYR A 113 -7.69 7.49 4.38
C TYR A 113 -8.77 8.37 5.00
N GLY A 114 -8.39 9.29 5.88
CA GLY A 114 -9.35 10.20 6.50
C GLY A 114 -10.31 9.53 7.47
N THR A 115 -9.99 8.34 7.96
CA THR A 115 -10.89 7.60 8.83
C THR A 115 -10.11 6.83 9.89
N THR A 116 -10.82 6.34 10.89
CA THR A 116 -10.22 5.45 11.88
C THR A 116 -10.45 4.00 11.46
N MET A 117 -9.72 3.08 12.06
CA MET A 117 -9.92 1.66 11.82
C MET A 117 -11.32 1.22 12.19
N GLU A 118 -11.81 1.73 13.32
CA GLU A 118 -13.15 1.38 13.80
C GLU A 118 -14.22 1.86 12.83
N THR A 119 -14.12 3.10 12.38
CA THR A 119 -15.06 3.65 11.42
C THR A 119 -15.02 2.91 10.11
N TYR A 120 -13.83 2.60 9.63
CA TYR A 120 -13.68 1.85 8.39
C TYR A 120 -14.34 0.47 8.50
N ARG A 121 -14.06 -0.24 9.60
CA ARG A 121 -14.61 -1.58 9.81
C ARG A 121 -16.12 -1.55 9.88
N SER A 122 -16.67 -0.58 10.61
CA SER A 122 -18.12 -0.40 10.71
C SER A 122 -18.73 -0.06 9.37
N GLY A 123 -18.07 0.81 8.61
CA GLY A 123 -18.52 1.17 7.28
C GLY A 123 -18.49 -0.01 6.33
N LYS A 124 -17.50 -0.89 6.47
CA LYS A 124 -17.41 -2.09 5.67
C LYS A 124 -18.59 -3.01 5.95
N VAL A 125 -18.93 -3.19 7.22
CA VAL A 125 -20.09 -4.00 7.60
C VAL A 125 -21.36 -3.42 7.01
N ARG A 126 -21.52 -2.11 7.09
CA ARG A 126 -22.69 -1.45 6.54
C ARG A 126 -22.76 -1.59 5.02
N ARG A 127 -21.61 -1.51 4.36
CA ARG A 127 -21.57 -1.70 2.92
C ARG A 127 -22.04 -3.07 2.52
N ASN A 128 -21.70 -4.07 3.35
CA ASN A 128 -22.15 -5.41 3.09
C ASN A 128 -23.66 -5.50 3.15
N SER A 129 -24.30 -4.62 3.89
CA SER A 129 -25.75 -4.54 3.90
C SER A 129 -26.24 -3.43 2.95
N ASN A 130 -25.45 -3.19 1.95
CA ASN A 130 -25.75 -2.24 0.89
C ASN A 130 -25.80 -0.82 1.34
N TYR A 131 -25.05 -0.46 2.33
CA TYR A 131 -25.14 0.75 2.90
C TYR A 131 -24.54 1.71 2.07
N ASP A 132 -23.73 2.13 1.88
CA ASP A 132 -23.32 3.17 1.67
C ASP A 132 -22.15 3.30 1.19
N ILE A 133 -22.08 2.91 0.18
CA ILE A 133 -20.98 3.03 -0.60
C ILE A 133 -20.54 4.42 -0.76
N ASN A 134 -21.45 5.35 -0.72
CA ASN A 134 -21.08 6.71 -1.05
C ASN A 134 -20.49 7.47 0.09
N LYS A 135 -20.83 7.10 1.30
CA LYS A 135 -20.33 7.86 2.37
C LYS A 135 -19.24 7.17 3.08
N SER A 136 -19.56 6.06 3.66
CA SER A 136 -18.56 5.41 4.51
C SER A 136 -17.36 5.01 3.73
N ALA A 137 -17.55 4.78 2.49
CA ALA A 137 -16.45 4.42 1.66
C ALA A 137 -15.80 5.60 0.97
N GLN A 138 -16.23 6.81 1.33
CA GLN A 138 -15.70 7.97 0.63
C GLN A 138 -14.18 7.99 0.63
N SER A 139 -13.59 7.89 1.78
CA SER A 139 -12.14 7.87 1.88
C SER A 139 -11.54 6.66 1.19
N ARG A 140 -12.15 5.50 1.40
CA ARG A 140 -11.70 4.30 0.73
C ARG A 140 -11.83 4.44 -0.78
N GLN A 141 -12.94 5.00 -1.22
CA GLN A 141 -13.17 5.26 -2.62
C GLN A 141 -12.15 6.21 -3.19
N GLU A 142 -11.81 7.24 -2.45
CA GLU A 142 -10.79 8.19 -2.89
C GLU A 142 -9.46 7.49 -3.10
N ILE A 143 -9.11 6.58 -2.21
CA ILE A 143 -7.88 5.85 -2.33
C ILE A 143 -7.92 4.88 -3.48
N LEU A 144 -9.04 4.17 -3.62
CA LEU A 144 -9.22 3.28 -4.74
C LEU A 144 -9.25 4.06 -6.05
N GLN A 145 -9.84 5.24 -6.02
CA GLN A 145 -9.86 6.09 -7.19
C GLN A 145 -8.47 6.58 -7.53
N ALA A 146 -7.68 6.94 -6.53
CA ALA A 146 -6.30 7.32 -6.76
C ALA A 146 -5.51 6.18 -7.38
N ALA A 147 -5.70 4.95 -6.87
CA ALA A 147 -5.06 3.78 -7.43
C ALA A 147 -5.51 3.53 -8.86
N LYS A 148 -6.80 3.70 -9.14
CA LYS A 148 -7.32 3.55 -10.49
C LYS A 148 -6.77 4.62 -11.41
N ASN A 149 -6.64 5.83 -10.91
CA ASN A 149 -6.07 6.91 -11.72
C ASN A 149 -4.63 6.62 -12.09
N LEU A 150 -3.86 6.09 -11.15
CA LEU A 150 -2.51 5.68 -11.43
C LEU A 150 -2.48 4.55 -12.45
N LYS A 151 -3.39 3.61 -12.31
CA LYS A 151 -3.50 2.49 -13.22
C LYS A 151 -3.85 2.97 -14.63
N ASN A 152 -4.77 3.91 -14.73
CA ASN A 152 -5.16 4.47 -16.02
C ASN A 152 -4.01 5.23 -16.66
N ARG A 153 -3.25 5.97 -15.86
CA ARG A 153 -2.06 6.65 -16.38
C ARG A 153 -1.02 5.65 -16.85
N ALA A 154 -0.88 4.56 -16.15
CA ALA A 154 0.07 3.53 -16.55
C ALA A 154 -0.31 2.89 -17.88
N LYS A 155 -1.61 2.88 -18.18
CA LYS A 155 -2.09 2.30 -19.43
C LYS A 155 -2.01 3.27 -20.60
N GLU A 156 -1.92 4.54 -20.29
CA GLU A 156 -1.80 5.56 -21.32
C GLU A 156 -0.36 5.67 -21.77
#